data_0222f9f25d50fb1e34ccb84f91cebe49
#
_entry.id   0222f9f25d50fb1e34ccb84f91cebe49
#
_cell.length_a   1.000
_cell.length_b   1.000
_cell.length_c   1.000
_cell.angle_alpha   90.00
_cell.angle_beta   90.00
_cell.angle_gamma   90.00
#
_symmetry.space_group_name_H-M   'P 1'
#
loop_
_entity.id
_entity.type
_entity.pdbx_description
1 polymer ?
#
loop_
_entity_poly.entity_id
_entity_poly.type
_entity_poly.pdbx_seq_one_letter_code
_entity_poly.pdbx_strand_id
1 'polypeptide(L)'
;MNKPFIISVDDDPNVLKVIELDLRKRYGELFRVFSLNSGNAAMEHIKSLQERSEQIALFVIDQRMPQMSGVEFLAKARMVYPAAKRVLLTAYADTEAAMSAINQVGLDYYLLKPWSPPEEKLYPVLDDLLRDWLGVMYPPGERNFGAPTDLFT
;
A
#
# COMPACT_ATOMS: atom_id res chain seq x y z
N MET A 1 -4.46 9.20 18.73
CA MET A 1 -3.90 9.20 17.38
C MET A 1 -4.69 8.26 16.49
N ASN A 2 -5.02 8.71 15.30
CA ASN A 2 -5.76 7.86 14.36
C ASN A 2 -4.84 6.80 13.74
N LYS A 3 -5.42 5.63 13.48
CA LYS A 3 -4.69 4.56 12.80
C LYS A 3 -4.26 5.03 11.40
N PRO A 4 -3.05 4.67 10.95
CA PRO A 4 -2.65 4.98 9.58
C PRO A 4 -3.42 4.14 8.57
N PHE A 5 -3.42 4.60 7.32
CA PHE A 5 -4.13 3.92 6.24
C PHE A 5 -3.24 2.96 5.47
N ILE A 6 -3.87 1.90 4.96
CA ILE A 6 -3.38 1.09 3.86
C ILE A 6 -4.34 1.31 2.71
N ILE A 7 -3.83 1.77 1.57
CA ILE A 7 -4.65 2.11 0.40
C ILE A 7 -4.41 1.06 -0.68
N SER A 8 -5.48 0.43 -1.16
CA SER A 8 -5.40 -0.46 -2.31
C SER A 8 -6.19 0.12 -3.49
N VAL A 9 -5.67 -0.07 -4.69
CA VAL A 9 -6.31 0.43 -5.91
C VAL A 9 -6.26 -0.64 -7.00
N ASP A 10 -7.41 -0.95 -7.57
CA ASP A 10 -7.55 -1.90 -8.68
C ASP A 10 -8.88 -1.61 -9.38
N ASP A 11 -8.86 -1.58 -10.71
CA ASP A 11 -10.08 -1.31 -11.48
C ASP A 11 -10.98 -2.54 -11.62
N ASP A 12 -10.45 -3.75 -11.35
CA ASP A 12 -11.25 -4.97 -11.33
C ASP A 12 -11.92 -5.11 -9.95
N PRO A 13 -13.26 -5.02 -9.87
CA PRO A 13 -13.93 -5.05 -8.57
C PRO A 13 -13.76 -6.37 -7.83
N ASN A 14 -13.59 -7.48 -8.53
CA ASN A 14 -13.40 -8.78 -7.90
C ASN A 14 -12.00 -8.88 -7.26
N VAL A 15 -10.98 -8.44 -7.98
CA VAL A 15 -9.60 -8.42 -7.47
C VAL A 15 -9.50 -7.45 -6.30
N LEU A 16 -10.10 -6.27 -6.43
CA LEU A 16 -10.09 -5.26 -5.38
C LEU A 16 -10.72 -5.79 -4.09
N LYS A 17 -11.82 -6.52 -4.21
CA LYS A 17 -12.48 -7.11 -3.05
C LYS A 17 -11.59 -8.14 -2.36
N VAL A 18 -10.90 -8.98 -3.13
CA VAL A 18 -10.02 -10.01 -2.58
C VAL A 18 -8.85 -9.39 -1.83
N ILE A 19 -8.17 -8.42 -2.43
CA ILE A 19 -7.03 -7.77 -1.76
C ILE A 19 -7.49 -7.01 -0.51
N GLU A 20 -8.64 -6.36 -0.58
CA GLU A 20 -9.20 -5.66 0.58
C GLU A 20 -9.46 -6.61 1.75
N LEU A 21 -10.07 -7.76 1.47
CA LEU A 21 -10.33 -8.75 2.50
C LEU A 21 -9.04 -9.32 3.10
N ASP A 22 -8.06 -9.61 2.25
CA ASP A 22 -6.77 -10.12 2.72
C ASP A 22 -6.06 -9.08 3.60
N LEU A 23 -6.08 -7.81 3.21
CA LEU A 23 -5.47 -6.75 3.99
C LEU A 23 -6.19 -6.52 5.32
N ARG A 24 -7.52 -6.52 5.32
CA ARG A 24 -8.30 -6.33 6.54
C ARG A 24 -8.13 -7.49 7.50
N LYS A 25 -8.05 -8.70 7.00
CA LYS A 25 -7.93 -9.90 7.83
C LYS A 25 -6.68 -9.83 8.72
N ARG A 26 -5.57 -9.36 8.18
CA ARG A 26 -4.32 -9.31 8.94
C ARG A 26 -4.06 -7.95 9.57
N TYR A 27 -4.40 -6.87 8.90
CA TYR A 27 -3.99 -5.52 9.30
C TYR A 27 -5.11 -4.64 9.82
N GLY A 28 -6.36 -5.09 9.75
CA GLY A 28 -7.52 -4.24 10.03
C GLY A 28 -7.64 -3.73 11.46
N GLU A 29 -6.99 -4.38 12.42
CA GLU A 29 -7.00 -3.90 13.80
C GLU A 29 -6.09 -2.69 14.01
N LEU A 30 -4.97 -2.63 13.26
CA LEU A 30 -3.92 -1.64 13.47
C LEU A 30 -3.89 -0.56 12.40
N PHE A 31 -4.50 -0.82 11.27
CA PHE A 31 -4.55 0.09 10.12
C PHE A 31 -5.98 0.22 9.62
N ARG A 32 -6.28 1.36 8.99
CA ARG A 32 -7.54 1.54 8.28
C ARG A 32 -7.31 1.17 6.81
N VAL A 33 -7.96 0.12 6.35
CA VAL A 33 -7.85 -0.34 4.97
C VAL A 33 -8.92 0.36 4.13
N PHE A 34 -8.50 1.01 3.05
CA PHE A 34 -9.40 1.71 2.15
C PHE A 34 -9.07 1.34 0.70
N SER A 35 -10.10 1.05 -0.08
CA SER A 35 -9.96 0.56 -1.45
C SER A 35 -10.64 1.50 -2.44
N LEU A 36 -9.98 1.72 -3.58
CA LEU A 36 -10.46 2.61 -4.64
C LEU A 36 -10.32 1.90 -5.98
N ASN A 37 -11.19 2.26 -6.94
CA ASN A 37 -11.27 1.56 -8.21
C ASN A 37 -10.57 2.27 -9.38
N SER A 38 -9.89 3.37 -9.11
CA SER A 38 -9.12 4.08 -10.14
C SER A 38 -8.01 4.92 -9.52
N GLY A 39 -6.98 5.19 -10.33
CA GLY A 39 -5.89 6.07 -9.91
C GLY A 39 -6.36 7.49 -9.64
N ASN A 40 -7.29 8.00 -10.46
CA ASN A 40 -7.81 9.36 -10.27
C ASN A 40 -8.59 9.51 -8.96
N ALA A 41 -9.47 8.55 -8.65
CA ALA A 41 -10.21 8.55 -7.40
C ALA A 41 -9.25 8.44 -6.20
N ALA A 42 -8.21 7.62 -6.34
CA ALA A 42 -7.22 7.45 -5.30
C ALA A 42 -6.42 8.74 -5.07
N MET A 43 -6.04 9.46 -6.14
CA MET A 43 -5.33 10.74 -6.00
C MET A 43 -6.16 11.78 -5.25
N GLU A 44 -7.44 11.87 -5.56
CA GLU A 44 -8.34 12.78 -4.84
C GLU A 44 -8.43 12.41 -3.36
N HIS A 45 -8.53 11.11 -3.09
CA HIS A 45 -8.68 10.64 -1.72
C HIS A 45 -7.41 10.90 -0.89
N ILE A 46 -6.23 10.63 -1.43
CA ILE A 46 -4.99 10.84 -0.67
C ILE A 46 -4.70 12.32 -0.43
N LYS A 47 -5.09 13.19 -1.34
CA LYS A 47 -4.98 14.64 -1.13
C LYS A 47 -5.89 15.10 0.01
N SER A 48 -7.11 14.57 0.06
CA SER A 48 -8.03 14.83 1.15
C SER A 48 -7.46 14.34 2.49
N LEU A 49 -6.86 13.15 2.51
CA LEU A 49 -6.23 12.61 3.71
C LEU A 49 -5.06 13.49 4.17
N GLN A 50 -4.26 13.99 3.24
CA GLN A 50 -3.15 14.88 3.55
C GLN A 50 -3.65 16.18 4.21
N GLU A 51 -4.71 16.77 3.67
CA GLU A 51 -5.31 17.98 4.23
C GLU A 51 -5.80 17.77 5.67
N ARG A 52 -6.21 16.55 6.00
CA ARG A 52 -6.64 16.20 7.34
C ARG A 52 -5.51 15.67 8.23
N SER A 53 -4.27 15.75 7.76
CA SER A 53 -3.08 15.28 8.47
C SER A 53 -3.14 13.80 8.83
N GLU A 54 -3.82 13.00 8.01
CA GLU A 54 -3.86 11.55 8.18
C GLU A 54 -2.61 10.91 7.58
N GLN A 55 -2.19 9.76 8.11
CA GLN A 55 -1.01 9.05 7.64
C GLN A 55 -1.38 7.86 6.77
N ILE A 56 -0.55 7.60 5.77
CA ILE A 56 -0.65 6.42 4.92
C ILE A 56 0.67 5.64 5.07
N ALA A 57 0.56 4.37 5.45
CA ALA A 57 1.71 3.50 5.64
C ALA A 57 2.08 2.74 4.36
N LEU A 58 1.10 2.38 3.54
CA LEU A 58 1.30 1.44 2.45
C LEU A 58 0.30 1.69 1.33
N PHE A 59 0.82 1.63 0.10
CA PHE A 59 0.02 1.55 -1.13
C PHE A 59 0.18 0.18 -1.75
N VAL A 60 -0.92 -0.47 -2.10
CA VAL A 60 -0.95 -1.74 -2.84
C VAL A 60 -1.76 -1.50 -4.11
N ILE A 61 -1.08 -1.35 -5.23
CA ILE A 61 -1.66 -0.75 -6.43
C ILE A 61 -1.53 -1.70 -7.62
N ASP A 62 -2.64 -1.92 -8.33
CA ASP A 62 -2.62 -2.66 -9.60
C ASP A 62 -1.91 -1.87 -10.68
N GLN A 63 -1.11 -2.56 -11.51
CA GLN A 63 -0.36 -1.89 -12.57
C GLN A 63 -1.25 -1.48 -13.74
N ARG A 64 -2.11 -2.37 -14.20
CA ARG A 64 -2.85 -2.15 -15.44
C ARG A 64 -4.24 -1.61 -15.18
N MET A 65 -4.37 -0.30 -15.20
CA MET A 65 -5.64 0.41 -14.99
C MET A 65 -5.88 1.42 -16.11
N PRO A 66 -7.16 1.68 -16.46
CA PRO A 66 -7.46 2.73 -17.44
C PRO A 66 -7.01 4.11 -16.94
N GLN A 67 -6.60 4.97 -17.86
CA GLN A 67 -6.28 6.39 -17.65
C GLN A 67 -5.02 6.65 -16.82
N MET A 68 -4.75 5.86 -15.81
CA MET A 68 -3.57 6.03 -14.97
C MET A 68 -3.08 4.65 -14.53
N SER A 69 -1.87 4.28 -14.93
CA SER A 69 -1.26 3.02 -14.51
C SER A 69 -0.85 3.07 -13.04
N GLY A 70 -0.57 1.91 -12.47
CA GLY A 70 -0.08 1.84 -11.09
C GLY A 70 1.22 2.61 -10.89
N VAL A 71 2.15 2.50 -11.84
CA VAL A 71 3.43 3.23 -11.78
C VAL A 71 3.20 4.73 -11.83
N GLU A 72 2.31 5.20 -12.71
CA GLU A 72 1.97 6.62 -12.78
C GLU A 72 1.34 7.12 -11.48
N PHE A 73 0.43 6.34 -10.91
CA PHE A 73 -0.18 6.68 -9.62
C PHE A 73 0.89 6.77 -8.53
N LEU A 74 1.75 5.78 -8.42
CA LEU A 74 2.78 5.74 -7.37
C LEU A 74 3.77 6.88 -7.49
N ALA A 75 4.11 7.29 -8.72
CA ALA A 75 4.96 8.46 -8.93
C ALA A 75 4.32 9.73 -8.36
N LYS A 76 3.03 9.92 -8.58
CA LYS A 76 2.28 11.06 -8.06
C LYS A 76 2.06 10.95 -6.55
N ALA A 77 1.71 9.77 -6.07
CA ALA A 77 1.47 9.53 -4.64
C ALA A 77 2.73 9.77 -3.81
N ARG A 78 3.90 9.47 -4.36
CA ARG A 78 5.18 9.72 -3.70
C ARG A 78 5.39 11.20 -3.37
N MET A 79 4.87 12.09 -4.20
CA MET A 79 4.97 13.53 -3.96
C MET A 79 4.12 13.97 -2.77
N VAL A 80 3.03 13.26 -2.50
CA VAL A 80 2.10 13.57 -1.41
C VAL A 80 2.50 12.84 -0.13
N TYR A 81 2.86 11.57 -0.24
CA TYR A 81 3.22 10.70 0.88
C TYR A 81 4.56 10.00 0.62
N PRO A 82 5.68 10.72 0.73
CA PRO A 82 6.99 10.15 0.38
C PRO A 82 7.43 9.01 1.29
N ALA A 83 6.95 8.96 2.53
CA ALA A 83 7.34 7.91 3.48
C ALA A 83 6.52 6.62 3.33
N ALA A 84 5.36 6.66 2.69
CA ALA A 84 4.52 5.48 2.52
C ALA A 84 5.23 4.42 1.68
N LYS A 85 5.09 3.16 2.06
CA LYS A 85 5.64 2.04 1.28
C LYS A 85 4.81 1.85 0.01
N ARG A 86 5.46 1.41 -1.06
CA ARG A 86 4.87 1.33 -2.40
C ARG A 86 5.03 -0.08 -2.95
N VAL A 87 3.90 -0.76 -3.13
CA VAL A 87 3.82 -2.11 -3.66
C VAL A 87 2.95 -2.12 -4.91
N LEU A 88 3.45 -2.76 -5.95
CA LEU A 88 2.73 -2.91 -7.21
C LEU A 88 2.24 -4.36 -7.34
N LEU A 89 0.97 -4.53 -7.67
CA LEU A 89 0.42 -5.83 -8.07
C LEU A 89 0.46 -5.90 -9.59
N THR A 90 1.07 -6.93 -10.14
CA THR A 90 1.29 -7.00 -11.58
C THR A 90 1.06 -8.41 -12.11
N ALA A 91 0.54 -8.50 -13.34
CA ALA A 91 0.52 -9.75 -14.06
C ALA A 91 1.94 -10.12 -14.51
N TYR A 92 2.18 -11.39 -14.75
CA TYR A 92 3.51 -11.88 -15.20
C TYR A 92 3.99 -11.12 -16.44
N ALA A 93 3.08 -10.79 -17.35
CA ALA A 93 3.41 -10.09 -18.59
C ALA A 93 3.89 -8.65 -18.39
N ASP A 94 3.64 -8.05 -17.21
CA ASP A 94 3.95 -6.65 -16.94
C ASP A 94 5.14 -6.47 -16.00
N THR A 95 5.92 -7.54 -15.75
CA THR A 95 7.05 -7.49 -14.81
C THR A 95 8.16 -6.53 -15.23
N GLU A 96 8.36 -6.33 -16.54
CA GLU A 96 9.34 -5.35 -17.02
C GLU A 96 9.03 -3.94 -16.57
N ALA A 97 7.75 -3.56 -16.66
CA ALA A 97 7.32 -2.25 -16.19
C ALA A 97 7.55 -2.10 -14.68
N ALA A 98 7.27 -3.16 -13.91
CA ALA A 98 7.50 -3.17 -12.47
C ALA A 98 8.98 -3.03 -12.13
N MET A 99 9.85 -3.75 -12.84
CA MET A 99 11.30 -3.66 -12.62
C MET A 99 11.84 -2.27 -12.94
N SER A 100 11.37 -1.65 -14.01
CA SER A 100 11.74 -0.27 -14.34
C SER A 100 11.30 0.72 -13.26
N ALA A 101 10.15 0.47 -12.65
CA ALA A 101 9.58 1.35 -11.64
C ALA A 101 10.37 1.35 -10.32
N ILE A 102 11.14 0.30 -10.02
CA ILE A 102 11.91 0.22 -8.79
C ILE A 102 12.78 1.47 -8.60
N ASN A 103 13.48 1.89 -9.66
CA ASN A 103 14.35 3.06 -9.60
C ASN A 103 13.61 4.36 -9.88
N GLN A 104 12.59 4.36 -10.74
CA GLN A 104 11.90 5.58 -11.18
C GLN A 104 10.96 6.15 -10.13
N VAL A 105 10.20 5.29 -9.44
CA VAL A 105 9.20 5.74 -8.48
C VAL A 105 9.52 5.31 -7.05
N GLY A 106 10.67 4.68 -6.82
CA GLY A 106 11.01 4.17 -5.50
C GLY A 106 10.08 3.05 -5.06
N LEU A 107 9.80 2.12 -5.97
CA LEU A 107 8.96 0.96 -5.66
C LEU A 107 9.66 0.07 -4.64
N ASP A 108 8.97 -0.27 -3.55
CA ASP A 108 9.55 -1.13 -2.51
C ASP A 108 9.46 -2.61 -2.87
N TYR A 109 8.40 -3.00 -3.55
CA TYR A 109 8.23 -4.39 -3.96
C TYR A 109 7.17 -4.50 -5.06
N TYR A 110 7.25 -5.54 -5.87
CA TYR A 110 6.14 -5.92 -6.74
C TYR A 110 5.76 -7.37 -6.48
N LEU A 111 4.46 -7.65 -6.54
CA LEU A 111 3.89 -8.98 -6.33
C LEU A 111 3.16 -9.42 -7.59
N LEU A 112 3.33 -10.68 -7.93
CA LEU A 112 2.63 -11.28 -9.07
C LEU A 112 1.21 -11.68 -8.67
N LYS A 113 0.27 -11.45 -9.57
CA LYS A 113 -1.09 -11.97 -9.44
C LYS A 113 -1.13 -13.42 -9.95
N PRO A 114 -1.82 -14.33 -9.27
CA PRO A 114 -2.43 -14.19 -7.95
C PRO A 114 -1.42 -14.32 -6.82
N TRP A 115 -1.73 -13.68 -5.67
CA TRP A 115 -0.87 -13.73 -4.47
C TRP A 115 -1.33 -14.79 -3.48
N SER A 116 -2.06 -15.80 -3.94
CA SER A 116 -2.56 -16.90 -3.08
C SER A 116 -1.54 -18.00 -2.87
N PRO A 117 -1.43 -18.56 -1.69
CA PRO A 117 -2.09 -18.13 -0.47
C PRO A 117 -1.43 -16.89 0.13
N PRO A 118 -2.23 -15.95 0.69
CA PRO A 118 -1.65 -14.70 1.20
C PRO A 118 -0.67 -14.90 2.35
N GLU A 119 -0.84 -15.94 3.15
CA GLU A 119 0.07 -16.26 4.26
C GLU A 119 1.49 -16.53 3.78
N GLU A 120 1.67 -17.00 2.56
CA GLU A 120 2.97 -17.30 1.98
C GLU A 120 3.49 -16.22 1.04
N LYS A 121 2.60 -15.58 0.28
CA LYS A 121 3.00 -14.72 -0.83
C LYS A 121 2.76 -13.24 -0.59
N LEU A 122 1.85 -12.89 0.30
CA LEU A 122 1.50 -11.49 0.54
C LEU A 122 2.02 -11.00 1.88
N TYR A 123 1.61 -11.64 2.97
CA TYR A 123 1.87 -11.14 4.31
C TYR A 123 3.35 -11.04 4.68
N PRO A 124 4.23 -12.00 4.31
CA PRO A 124 5.64 -11.85 4.67
C PRO A 124 6.26 -10.58 4.09
N VAL A 125 5.89 -10.21 2.86
CA VAL A 125 6.38 -8.98 2.22
C VAL A 125 5.82 -7.74 2.90
N LEU A 126 4.51 -7.69 3.09
CA LEU A 126 3.85 -6.52 3.67
C LEU A 126 4.22 -6.34 5.13
N ASP A 127 4.38 -7.44 5.88
CA ASP A 127 4.85 -7.38 7.28
C ASP A 127 6.19 -6.66 7.37
N ASP A 128 7.15 -7.03 6.51
CA ASP A 128 8.48 -6.42 6.51
C ASP A 128 8.41 -4.92 6.18
N LEU A 129 7.63 -4.57 5.16
CA LEU A 129 7.50 -3.18 4.76
C LEU A 129 6.81 -2.33 5.82
N LEU A 130 5.75 -2.85 6.43
CA LEU A 130 5.03 -2.15 7.49
C LEU A 130 5.88 -2.02 8.75
N ARG A 131 6.68 -3.03 9.07
CA ARG A 131 7.62 -2.97 10.19
C ARG A 131 8.64 -1.86 9.98
N ASP A 132 9.19 -1.75 8.77
CA ASP A 132 10.12 -0.67 8.42
C ASP A 132 9.46 0.69 8.53
N TRP A 133 8.25 0.83 8.01
CA TRP A 133 7.50 2.08 8.09
C TRP A 133 7.26 2.49 9.55
N LEU A 134 6.82 1.54 10.37
CA LEU A 134 6.57 1.79 11.79
C LEU A 134 7.86 2.20 12.52
N GLY A 135 8.99 1.60 12.18
CA GLY A 135 10.28 1.92 12.79
C GLY A 135 10.73 3.34 12.52
N VAL A 136 10.41 3.88 11.33
CA VAL A 136 10.74 5.26 10.97
C VAL A 136 9.76 6.25 11.59
N MET A 137 8.46 5.97 11.51
CA MET A 137 7.41 6.90 11.95
C MET A 137 7.23 6.89 13.47
N TYR A 138 7.51 5.76 14.10
CA TYR A 138 7.35 5.59 15.54
C TYR A 138 8.61 4.94 16.12
N PRO A 139 9.70 5.70 16.28
CA PRO A 139 10.94 5.14 16.81
C PRO A 139 10.79 4.58 18.22
N PRO A 140 11.68 3.66 18.65
CA PRO A 140 11.66 3.18 20.03
C PRO A 140 11.73 4.33 21.05
N GLY A 141 10.85 4.29 22.05
CA GLY A 141 10.71 5.39 23.02
C GLY A 141 9.57 6.35 22.70
N GLU A 142 9.08 6.37 21.47
CA GLU A 142 7.98 7.22 21.04
C GLU A 142 6.72 6.41 20.66
N ARG A 143 6.74 5.09 20.93
CA ARG A 143 5.64 4.18 20.54
C ARG A 143 4.57 4.04 21.63
N ASN A 144 4.28 5.11 22.35
CA ASN A 144 3.37 5.06 23.49
C ASN A 144 2.01 5.74 23.23
N PHE A 145 1.66 6.00 21.97
CA PHE A 145 0.43 6.71 21.62
C PHE A 145 -0.55 5.86 20.81
N GLY A 146 -0.63 4.57 21.11
CA GLY A 146 -1.48 3.68 20.35
C GLY A 146 -0.88 3.21 19.03
N ALA A 147 0.42 3.47 18.82
CA ALA A 147 1.12 2.94 17.68
C ALA A 147 1.16 1.41 17.77
N PRO A 148 1.01 0.69 16.64
CA PRO A 148 1.04 -0.77 16.65
C PRO A 148 2.45 -1.28 16.88
N THR A 149 2.81 -1.51 18.14
CA THR A 149 4.15 -1.94 18.51
C THR A 149 4.31 -3.46 18.47
N ASP A 150 3.19 -4.19 18.54
CA ASP A 150 3.19 -5.65 18.69
C ASP A 150 2.71 -6.38 17.43
N LEU A 151 2.63 -5.68 16.30
CA LEU A 151 2.05 -6.23 15.07
C LEU A 151 2.74 -7.52 14.63
N PHE A 152 4.05 -7.64 14.87
CA PHE A 152 4.86 -8.72 14.32
C PHE A 152 5.61 -9.51 15.39
N THR A 153 5.20 -9.42 16.63
CA THR A 153 5.81 -10.22 17.71
C THR A 153 5.24 -11.61 17.86
#